data_824a90fb65d253abd9d8ed54d205e3d1
#
_entry.id   824a90fb65d253abd9d8ed54d205e3d1
#
_cell.length_a   1.000
_cell.length_b   1.000
_cell.length_c   1.000
_cell.angle_alpha   90.00
_cell.angle_beta   90.00
_cell.angle_gamma   90.00
#
_symmetry.space_group_name_H-M   'P 1'
#
loop_
_entity.id
_entity.type
_entity.pdbx_description
1 polymer ?
#
loop_
_entity_poly.entity_id
_entity_poly.type
_entity_poly.pdbx_seq_one_letter_code
_entity_poly.pdbx_strand_id
1 'polypeptide(L)'
;NSAYTYGQRLSLYHYQIINNFKKDINTRHAYATTILYDKVDIQPPCLVFIQFLFDEYNQKLNLYCVFRSHDIFKGALSNGYGLGMLLKKYAEEVNLTPGRIEITSISAHVYESDLYNMDLFIKCIEKSFNYEEDFYLDPRGNCVISEKDGIFKVEIYNKNQLIF
;
A
#
# COMPACT_ATOMS: atom_id res chain seq x y z
N ASN A 1 22.44 3.37 -3.46
CA ASN A 1 21.68 4.04 -4.52
C ASN A 1 21.01 2.99 -5.38
N SER A 2 19.66 2.93 -5.31
CA SER A 2 18.89 2.09 -6.21
C SER A 2 19.02 2.63 -7.64
N ALA A 3 19.36 1.76 -8.60
CA ALA A 3 19.49 2.13 -10.01
C ALA A 3 18.15 2.52 -10.67
N TYR A 4 17.04 2.32 -10.00
CA TYR A 4 15.67 2.61 -10.46
C TYR A 4 14.69 2.74 -9.29
N THR A 5 13.51 3.31 -9.55
CA THR A 5 12.35 3.25 -8.64
C THR A 5 11.25 2.40 -9.26
N TYR A 6 10.35 1.85 -8.43
CA TYR A 6 9.16 1.16 -8.94
C TYR A 6 8.34 2.09 -9.85
N GLY A 7 8.16 3.35 -9.45
CA GLY A 7 7.41 4.34 -10.23
C GLY A 7 7.99 4.54 -11.63
N GLN A 8 9.32 4.58 -11.79
CA GLN A 8 9.95 4.70 -13.11
C GLN A 8 9.63 3.51 -14.01
N ARG A 9 9.66 2.27 -13.49
CA ARG A 9 9.34 1.07 -14.27
C ARG A 9 7.84 0.96 -14.57
N LEU A 10 7.00 1.26 -13.58
CA LEU A 10 5.54 1.23 -13.75
C LEU A 10 5.03 2.29 -14.72
N SER A 11 5.69 3.46 -14.78
CA SER A 11 5.30 4.54 -15.71
C SER A 11 5.36 4.14 -17.18
N LEU A 12 6.14 3.14 -17.55
CA LEU A 12 6.20 2.61 -18.92
C LEU A 12 4.84 2.04 -19.39
N TYR A 13 4.01 1.59 -18.46
CA TYR A 13 2.70 0.99 -18.73
C TYR A 13 1.54 1.98 -18.59
N HIS A 14 1.82 3.22 -18.15
CA HIS A 14 0.80 4.21 -17.82
C HIS A 14 -0.21 4.41 -18.95
N TYR A 15 0.25 4.74 -20.14
CA TYR A 15 -0.60 4.98 -21.31
C TYR A 15 -1.47 3.77 -21.66
N GLN A 16 -0.88 2.56 -21.62
CA GLN A 16 -1.58 1.33 -21.91
C GLN A 16 -2.70 1.06 -20.91
N ILE A 17 -2.44 1.22 -19.62
CA ILE A 17 -3.42 1.00 -18.55
C ILE A 17 -4.61 1.96 -18.72
N ILE A 18 -4.34 3.25 -18.88
CA ILE A 18 -5.40 4.26 -19.06
C ILE A 18 -6.23 4.00 -20.31
N ASN A 19 -5.58 3.67 -21.43
CA ASN A 19 -6.31 3.36 -22.67
C ASN A 19 -7.17 2.09 -22.56
N ASN A 20 -6.72 1.09 -21.82
CA ASN A 20 -7.52 -0.12 -21.63
C ASN A 20 -8.78 0.20 -20.82
N PHE A 21 -8.71 1.01 -19.78
CA PHE A 21 -9.89 1.48 -19.04
C PHE A 21 -10.83 2.35 -19.88
N LYS A 22 -10.29 3.21 -20.75
CA LYS A 22 -11.11 4.03 -21.65
C LYS A 22 -11.88 3.20 -22.67
N LYS A 23 -11.35 2.04 -23.06
CA LYS A 23 -12.01 1.12 -24.00
C LYS A 23 -13.05 0.23 -23.31
N ASP A 24 -12.71 -0.25 -22.13
CA ASP A 24 -13.55 -1.14 -21.34
C ASP A 24 -13.23 -0.97 -19.86
N ILE A 25 -14.22 -0.47 -19.10
CA ILE A 25 -14.07 -0.26 -17.65
C ILE A 25 -13.83 -1.58 -16.91
N ASN A 26 -14.34 -2.71 -17.43
CA ASN A 26 -14.18 -4.05 -16.86
C ASN A 26 -12.92 -4.77 -17.36
N THR A 27 -12.00 -4.03 -17.98
CA THR A 27 -10.77 -4.59 -18.53
C THR A 27 -9.95 -5.34 -17.48
N ARG A 28 -9.36 -6.47 -17.87
CA ARG A 28 -8.36 -7.24 -17.12
C ARG A 28 -6.95 -7.01 -17.64
N HIS A 29 -6.78 -6.11 -18.61
CA HIS A 29 -5.49 -5.77 -19.23
C HIS A 29 -4.83 -4.52 -18.59
N ALA A 30 -5.36 -4.01 -17.48
CA ALA A 30 -4.79 -2.89 -16.74
C ALA A 30 -3.75 -3.39 -15.72
N TYR A 31 -2.63 -3.88 -16.20
CA TYR A 31 -1.55 -4.41 -15.36
C TYR A 31 -0.19 -3.88 -15.80
N ALA A 32 0.79 -3.98 -14.90
CA ALA A 32 2.18 -3.67 -15.14
C ALA A 32 3.12 -4.60 -14.39
N THR A 33 4.33 -4.76 -14.89
CA THR A 33 5.42 -5.45 -14.23
C THR A 33 6.62 -4.52 -14.06
N THR A 34 7.37 -4.72 -13.00
CA THR A 34 8.64 -4.01 -12.79
C THR A 34 9.84 -4.78 -13.32
N ILE A 35 9.64 -6.04 -13.73
CA ILE A 35 10.67 -6.86 -14.37
C ILE A 35 10.78 -6.42 -15.83
N LEU A 36 11.98 -6.04 -16.25
CA LEU A 36 12.26 -5.64 -17.64
C LEU A 36 12.57 -6.89 -18.48
N TYR A 37 11.91 -7.00 -19.62
CA TYR A 37 12.03 -8.15 -20.51
C TYR A 37 13.45 -8.28 -21.14
N ASP A 38 14.07 -7.15 -21.45
CA ASP A 38 15.35 -7.06 -22.16
C ASP A 38 16.57 -7.05 -21.25
N LYS A 39 16.37 -7.13 -19.93
CA LYS A 39 17.45 -7.06 -18.94
C LYS A 39 17.26 -8.10 -17.85
N VAL A 40 18.32 -8.87 -17.63
CA VAL A 40 18.41 -9.68 -16.42
C VAL A 40 18.94 -8.79 -15.31
N ASP A 41 18.08 -8.40 -14.38
CA ASP A 41 18.50 -7.60 -13.22
C ASP A 41 19.39 -8.45 -12.31
N ILE A 42 20.57 -7.96 -11.96
CA ILE A 42 21.43 -8.55 -10.93
C ILE A 42 20.71 -8.52 -9.57
N GLN A 43 19.95 -7.44 -9.32
CA GLN A 43 19.07 -7.30 -8.18
C GLN A 43 17.65 -7.02 -8.68
N PRO A 44 16.85 -8.06 -8.90
CA PRO A 44 15.50 -7.87 -9.41
C PRO A 44 14.62 -7.12 -8.39
N PRO A 45 13.65 -6.32 -8.85
CA PRO A 45 12.76 -5.56 -7.99
C PRO A 45 11.96 -6.45 -7.03
N CYS A 46 11.69 -5.96 -5.83
CA CYS A 46 10.86 -6.69 -4.86
C CYS A 46 9.38 -6.68 -5.23
N LEU A 47 8.84 -5.52 -5.62
CA LEU A 47 7.53 -5.43 -6.27
C LEU A 47 7.68 -5.97 -7.70
N VAL A 48 6.93 -7.00 -8.07
CA VAL A 48 7.06 -7.64 -9.40
C VAL A 48 5.88 -7.41 -10.31
N PHE A 49 4.69 -7.24 -9.76
CA PHE A 49 3.46 -7.14 -10.53
C PHE A 49 2.45 -6.24 -9.83
N ILE A 50 1.70 -5.48 -10.64
CA ILE A 50 0.49 -4.78 -10.20
C ILE A 50 -0.62 -4.96 -11.22
N GLN A 51 -1.88 -4.95 -10.75
CA GLN A 51 -3.06 -4.94 -11.59
C GLN A 51 -4.13 -4.03 -10.99
N PHE A 52 -4.75 -3.23 -11.82
CA PHE A 52 -5.93 -2.47 -11.47
C PHE A 52 -7.18 -3.18 -11.97
N LEU A 53 -8.20 -3.28 -11.12
CA LEU A 53 -9.50 -3.82 -11.48
C LEU A 53 -10.62 -2.90 -10.98
N PHE A 54 -11.62 -2.68 -11.82
CA PHE A 54 -12.84 -2.00 -11.42
C PHE A 54 -13.70 -2.93 -10.56
N ASP A 55 -14.15 -2.41 -9.44
CA ASP A 55 -15.12 -3.05 -8.56
C ASP A 55 -16.50 -2.49 -8.89
N GLU A 56 -17.25 -3.22 -9.66
CA GLU A 56 -18.58 -2.81 -10.15
C GLU A 56 -19.57 -2.60 -8.99
N TYR A 57 -19.47 -3.42 -7.94
CA TYR A 57 -20.38 -3.33 -6.79
C TYR A 57 -20.18 -2.04 -6.00
N ASN A 58 -18.93 -1.68 -5.73
CA ASN A 58 -18.58 -0.49 -4.94
C ASN A 58 -18.27 0.74 -5.80
N GLN A 59 -18.25 0.62 -7.13
CA GLN A 59 -17.89 1.68 -8.08
C GLN A 59 -16.50 2.27 -7.80
N LYS A 60 -15.52 1.41 -7.52
CA LYS A 60 -14.16 1.81 -7.12
C LYS A 60 -13.10 1.11 -7.95
N LEU A 61 -11.95 1.75 -8.07
CA LEU A 61 -10.76 1.15 -8.66
C LEU A 61 -9.93 0.48 -7.55
N ASN A 62 -9.74 -0.83 -7.65
CA ASN A 62 -8.89 -1.60 -6.73
C ASN A 62 -7.51 -1.85 -7.35
N LEU A 63 -6.50 -1.98 -6.48
CA LEU A 63 -5.12 -2.26 -6.86
C LEU A 63 -4.64 -3.56 -6.18
N TYR A 64 -4.14 -4.48 -6.99
CA TYR A 64 -3.56 -5.75 -6.56
C TYR A 64 -2.06 -5.73 -6.83
N CYS A 65 -1.26 -6.12 -5.84
CA CYS A 65 0.20 -6.04 -5.89
C CYS A 65 0.84 -7.35 -5.45
N VAL A 66 1.91 -7.74 -6.12
CA VAL A 66 2.69 -8.92 -5.73
C VAL A 66 4.14 -8.52 -5.50
N PHE A 67 4.61 -8.78 -4.28
CA PHE A 67 6.02 -8.69 -3.89
C PHE A 67 6.63 -10.08 -3.83
N ARG A 68 7.72 -10.32 -4.57
CA ARG A 68 8.50 -11.57 -4.43
C ARG A 68 9.23 -11.63 -3.09
N SER A 69 9.59 -10.47 -2.54
CA SER A 69 10.33 -10.29 -1.30
C SER A 69 9.88 -8.96 -0.69
N HIS A 70 9.44 -8.96 0.56
CA HIS A 70 8.85 -7.77 1.18
C HIS A 70 9.38 -7.59 2.61
N ASP A 71 10.15 -6.54 2.82
CA ASP A 71 10.54 -6.07 4.14
C ASP A 71 9.30 -5.49 4.83
N ILE A 72 8.79 -6.21 5.81
CA ILE A 72 7.55 -5.83 6.49
C ILE A 72 7.79 -4.71 7.50
N PHE A 73 8.97 -4.64 8.10
CA PHE A 73 9.24 -3.67 9.14
C PHE A 73 9.53 -2.27 8.59
N LYS A 74 10.47 -2.15 7.63
CA LYS A 74 10.84 -0.84 7.07
C LYS A 74 10.15 -0.53 5.75
N GLY A 75 9.96 -1.55 4.91
CA GLY A 75 9.50 -1.37 3.54
C GLY A 75 7.98 -1.25 3.41
N ALA A 76 7.21 -1.98 4.22
CA ALA A 76 5.77 -2.12 4.02
C ALA A 76 5.02 -0.78 4.08
N LEU A 77 5.31 0.08 5.05
CA LEU A 77 4.65 1.38 5.20
C LEU A 77 4.92 2.30 4.00
N SER A 78 6.19 2.43 3.60
CA SER A 78 6.56 3.29 2.46
C SER A 78 6.01 2.75 1.14
N ASN A 79 6.02 1.43 0.96
CA ASN A 79 5.43 0.77 -0.20
C ASN A 79 3.91 0.96 -0.22
N GLY A 80 3.23 0.76 0.90
CA GLY A 80 1.79 0.97 1.03
C GLY A 80 1.38 2.41 0.71
N TYR A 81 2.10 3.39 1.23
CA TYR A 81 1.87 4.80 0.91
C TYR A 81 2.08 5.08 -0.60
N GLY A 82 3.19 4.62 -1.17
CA GLY A 82 3.48 4.80 -2.60
C GLY A 82 2.43 4.16 -3.51
N LEU A 83 1.96 2.96 -3.16
CA LEU A 83 0.89 2.26 -3.88
C LEU A 83 -0.46 2.97 -3.71
N GLY A 84 -0.74 3.56 -2.54
CA GLY A 84 -1.92 4.39 -2.30
C GLY A 84 -1.95 5.62 -3.19
N MET A 85 -0.85 6.33 -3.29
CA MET A 85 -0.71 7.49 -4.19
C MET A 85 -0.81 7.08 -5.67
N LEU A 86 -0.27 5.91 -6.03
CA LEU A 86 -0.41 5.36 -7.38
C LEU A 86 -1.88 5.05 -7.69
N LEU A 87 -2.58 4.34 -6.81
CA LEU A 87 -4.00 4.03 -6.97
C LEU A 87 -4.84 5.29 -7.12
N LYS A 88 -4.63 6.28 -6.24
CA LYS A 88 -5.32 7.58 -6.30
C LYS A 88 -5.15 8.23 -7.67
N LYS A 89 -3.90 8.35 -8.15
CA LYS A 89 -3.60 8.95 -9.45
C LYS A 89 -4.33 8.26 -10.59
N TYR A 90 -4.28 6.92 -10.66
CA TYR A 90 -4.94 6.18 -11.74
C TYR A 90 -6.46 6.26 -11.65
N ALA A 91 -7.03 6.22 -10.45
CA ALA A 91 -8.46 6.38 -10.24
C ALA A 91 -8.95 7.75 -10.73
N GLU A 92 -8.25 8.83 -10.40
CA GLU A 92 -8.55 10.18 -10.89
C GLU A 92 -8.54 10.26 -12.43
N GLU A 93 -7.53 9.66 -13.07
CA GLU A 93 -7.39 9.70 -14.54
C GLU A 93 -8.48 8.89 -15.30
N VAL A 94 -9.09 7.90 -14.64
CA VAL A 94 -10.20 7.12 -15.22
C VAL A 94 -11.57 7.49 -14.64
N ASN A 95 -11.65 8.60 -13.88
CA ASN A 95 -12.86 9.11 -13.23
C ASN A 95 -13.55 8.11 -12.29
N LEU A 96 -12.74 7.38 -11.53
CA LEU A 96 -13.19 6.46 -10.49
C LEU A 96 -12.75 6.92 -9.10
N THR A 97 -13.40 6.40 -8.08
CA THR A 97 -12.97 6.55 -6.68
C THR A 97 -11.91 5.48 -6.36
N PRO A 98 -10.82 5.81 -5.65
CA PRO A 98 -9.89 4.81 -5.16
C PRO A 98 -10.59 3.80 -4.24
N GLY A 99 -10.32 2.52 -4.45
CA GLY A 99 -10.82 1.42 -3.64
C GLY A 99 -9.75 0.87 -2.69
N ARG A 100 -9.69 -0.45 -2.59
CA ARG A 100 -8.73 -1.16 -1.74
C ARG A 100 -7.42 -1.44 -2.46
N ILE A 101 -6.36 -1.60 -1.65
CA ILE A 101 -5.09 -2.17 -2.09
C ILE A 101 -4.96 -3.55 -1.46
N GLU A 102 -4.66 -4.54 -2.28
CA GLU A 102 -4.37 -5.89 -1.85
C GLU A 102 -2.92 -6.23 -2.17
N ILE A 103 -2.16 -6.60 -1.15
CA ILE A 103 -0.72 -6.88 -1.28
C ILE A 103 -0.47 -8.34 -0.93
N THR A 104 0.04 -9.10 -1.91
CA THR A 104 0.56 -10.44 -1.71
C THR A 104 2.07 -10.39 -1.56
N SER A 105 2.57 -10.80 -0.41
CA SER A 105 4.01 -10.92 -0.14
C SER A 105 4.41 -12.39 -0.17
N ILE A 106 5.09 -12.82 -1.25
CA ILE A 106 5.53 -14.23 -1.40
C ILE A 106 6.53 -14.60 -0.30
N SER A 107 7.50 -13.70 -0.04
CA SER A 107 8.43 -13.81 1.07
C SER A 107 8.36 -12.54 1.90
N ALA A 108 7.55 -12.57 2.97
CA ALA A 108 7.51 -11.52 3.98
C ALA A 108 8.64 -11.77 4.99
N HIS A 109 9.45 -10.76 5.29
CA HIS A 109 10.60 -10.91 6.18
C HIS A 109 10.91 -9.62 6.94
N VAL A 110 11.69 -9.79 7.99
CA VAL A 110 12.35 -8.71 8.76
C VAL A 110 13.85 -9.01 8.74
N TYR A 111 14.69 -8.02 8.52
CA TYR A 111 16.13 -8.20 8.56
C TYR A 111 16.61 -8.40 10.00
N GLU A 112 17.64 -9.23 10.18
CA GLU A 112 18.22 -9.50 11.50
C GLU A 112 18.64 -8.22 12.22
N SER A 113 19.20 -7.26 11.49
CA SER A 113 19.58 -5.94 12.02
C SER A 113 18.41 -5.12 12.59
N ASP A 114 17.18 -5.48 12.27
CA ASP A 114 15.96 -4.75 12.65
C ASP A 114 15.17 -5.47 13.74
N LEU A 115 15.53 -6.71 14.09
CA LEU A 115 14.80 -7.53 15.07
C LEU A 115 14.71 -6.83 16.45
N TYR A 116 15.78 -6.18 16.90
CA TYR A 116 15.77 -5.45 18.17
C TYR A 116 14.74 -4.30 18.16
N ASN A 117 14.72 -3.50 17.10
CA ASN A 117 13.79 -2.39 16.98
C ASN A 117 12.34 -2.87 16.81
N MET A 118 12.14 -3.98 16.08
CA MET A 118 10.84 -4.61 15.94
C MET A 118 10.33 -5.15 17.29
N ASP A 119 11.17 -5.80 18.07
CA ASP A 119 10.81 -6.29 19.42
C ASP A 119 10.42 -5.14 20.36
N LEU A 120 11.15 -4.02 20.32
CA LEU A 120 10.79 -2.81 21.06
C LEU A 120 9.42 -2.25 20.60
N PHE A 121 9.18 -2.21 19.29
CA PHE A 121 7.92 -1.73 18.72
C PHE A 121 6.74 -2.60 19.15
N ILE A 122 6.90 -3.93 19.09
CA ILE A 122 5.87 -4.90 19.54
C ILE A 122 5.59 -4.68 21.05
N LYS A 123 6.61 -4.60 21.88
CA LYS A 123 6.45 -4.35 23.32
C LYS A 123 5.77 -3.02 23.64
N CYS A 124 6.01 -1.99 22.83
CA CYS A 124 5.31 -0.71 22.97
C CYS A 124 3.81 -0.85 22.62
N ILE A 125 3.51 -1.59 21.57
CA ILE A 125 2.12 -1.87 21.16
C ILE A 125 1.42 -2.70 22.24
N GLU A 126 2.02 -3.81 22.70
CA GLU A 126 1.45 -4.69 23.72
C GLU A 126 1.15 -3.96 25.03
N LYS A 127 2.00 -2.99 25.43
CA LYS A 127 1.72 -2.14 26.60
C LYS A 127 0.60 -1.15 26.39
N SER A 128 0.34 -0.76 25.15
CA SER A 128 -0.69 0.22 24.79
C SER A 128 -2.06 -0.40 24.63
N PHE A 129 -2.13 -1.73 24.48
CA PHE A 129 -3.38 -2.46 24.21
C PHE A 129 -3.62 -3.53 25.27
N ASN A 130 -4.79 -3.51 25.89
CA ASN A 130 -5.27 -4.58 26.75
C ASN A 130 -5.92 -5.64 25.84
N TYR A 131 -5.16 -6.67 25.46
CA TYR A 131 -5.49 -7.66 24.43
C TYR A 131 -6.81 -8.43 24.68
N GLU A 132 -7.23 -8.58 25.94
CA GLU A 132 -8.39 -9.43 26.26
C GLU A 132 -9.74 -8.77 26.02
N GLU A 133 -9.84 -7.44 26.08
CA GLU A 133 -11.10 -6.73 25.92
C GLU A 133 -11.35 -6.17 24.50
N ASP A 134 -10.29 -6.05 23.68
CA ASP A 134 -10.34 -5.27 22.44
C ASP A 134 -10.29 -6.12 21.16
N PHE A 135 -10.46 -7.46 21.25
CA PHE A 135 -10.38 -8.36 20.08
C PHE A 135 -11.42 -8.02 18.98
N TYR A 136 -12.51 -7.37 19.34
CA TYR A 136 -13.57 -6.94 18.40
C TYR A 136 -13.49 -5.46 17.99
N LEU A 137 -12.58 -4.71 18.58
CA LEU A 137 -12.31 -3.32 18.23
C LEU A 137 -10.92 -3.27 17.58
N ASP A 138 -10.70 -2.37 16.65
CA ASP A 138 -9.35 -2.19 16.09
C ASP A 138 -8.38 -1.90 17.24
N PRO A 139 -7.42 -2.82 17.55
CA PRO A 139 -6.53 -2.67 18.70
C PRO A 139 -5.63 -1.44 18.59
N ARG A 140 -5.49 -0.89 17.39
CA ARG A 140 -4.73 0.34 17.13
C ARG A 140 -5.48 1.60 17.54
N GLY A 141 -6.76 1.47 17.89
CA GLY A 141 -7.65 2.59 18.09
C GLY A 141 -8.07 3.28 16.79
N ASN A 142 -8.87 4.31 16.91
CA ASN A 142 -9.26 5.14 15.77
C ASN A 142 -8.38 6.37 15.72
N CYS A 143 -7.70 6.58 14.60
CA CYS A 143 -6.93 7.78 14.34
C CYS A 143 -7.77 8.73 13.48
N VAL A 144 -8.05 9.91 13.99
CA VAL A 144 -8.72 10.99 13.26
C VAL A 144 -7.69 12.06 12.95
N ILE A 145 -7.51 12.32 11.67
CA ILE A 145 -6.66 13.41 11.19
C ILE A 145 -7.58 14.49 10.65
N SER A 146 -7.51 15.67 11.25
CA SER A 146 -8.23 16.86 10.79
C SER A 146 -7.24 17.96 10.39
N GLU A 147 -7.63 18.77 9.43
CA GLU A 147 -6.87 19.95 9.02
C GLU A 147 -7.73 21.20 9.27
N LYS A 148 -7.14 22.19 9.90
CA LYS A 148 -7.73 23.52 10.06
C LYS A 148 -6.64 24.57 9.95
N ASP A 149 -6.83 25.51 9.05
CA ASP A 149 -5.94 26.65 8.84
C ASP A 149 -4.48 26.24 8.53
N GLY A 150 -4.28 25.14 7.79
CA GLY A 150 -2.98 24.58 7.45
C GLY A 150 -2.31 23.79 8.59
N ILE A 151 -2.99 23.63 9.74
CA ILE A 151 -2.50 22.85 10.88
C ILE A 151 -3.20 21.49 10.87
N PHE A 152 -2.38 20.42 10.83
CA PHE A 152 -2.87 19.06 10.96
C PHE A 152 -2.96 18.68 12.43
N LYS A 153 -4.15 18.27 12.86
CA LYS A 153 -4.39 17.69 14.19
C LYS A 153 -4.57 16.18 14.04
N VAL A 154 -3.83 15.41 14.81
CA VAL A 154 -3.97 13.95 14.90
C VAL A 154 -4.55 13.62 16.27
N GLU A 155 -5.68 12.95 16.29
CA GLU A 155 -6.34 12.51 17.51
C GLU A 155 -6.46 10.99 17.49
N ILE A 156 -6.01 10.33 18.55
CA ILE A 156 -6.10 8.88 18.69
C ILE A 156 -7.16 8.58 19.77
N TYR A 157 -8.16 7.78 19.38
CA TYR A 157 -9.24 7.38 20.25
C TYR A 157 -9.16 5.88 20.52
N ASN A 158 -9.33 5.49 21.76
CA ASN A 158 -9.58 4.11 22.15
C ASN A 158 -10.91 4.05 22.91
N LYS A 159 -11.81 3.13 22.52
CA LYS A 159 -13.18 3.02 23.09
C LYS A 159 -13.92 4.37 23.15
N ASN A 160 -13.77 5.18 22.09
CA ASN A 160 -14.32 6.54 21.99
C ASN A 160 -13.76 7.55 23.02
N GLN A 161 -12.69 7.21 23.70
CA GLN A 161 -11.95 8.15 24.55
C GLN A 161 -10.69 8.65 23.83
N LEU A 162 -10.51 9.97 23.85
CA LEU A 162 -9.29 10.58 23.32
C LEU A 162 -8.11 10.19 24.25
N ILE A 163 -7.08 9.58 23.67
CA ILE A 163 -5.87 9.14 24.42
C ILE A 163 -4.62 9.90 24.02
N PHE A 164 -4.65 10.60 22.87
CA PHE A 164 -3.53 11.43 22.39
C PHE A 164 -4.03 12.45 21.36
#